data_8978d7cbe0ccd389cde0b895ae007a38
#
_entry.id   8978d7cbe0ccd389cde0b895ae007a38
#
_cell.length_a   1.000
_cell.length_b   1.000
_cell.length_c   1.000
_cell.angle_alpha   90.00
_cell.angle_beta   90.00
_cell.angle_gamma   90.00
#
_symmetry.space_group_name_H-M   'P 1'
#
loop_
_entity.id
_entity.type
_entity.pdbx_description
1 polymer ?
#
loop_
_entity_poly.entity_id
_entity_poly.type
_entity_poly.pdbx_seq_one_letter_code
_entity_poly.pdbx_strand_id
1 'polypeptide(L)'
;TVVNENGRTVSGQLSPDGLHWSTSEPLGFNRRYTLNAKANGLGGAATRQMTFQTSSPAHLTMPYVNVADGEVVGVGQPVAIKFDENITNRAAAEKAITITADPPVEGAFYWLNNREVRWRPEHFWKPGTGIDVAVNTYGVELGDGMFGEDNLRTHFTIGDEIIATADDTTKILTIRVNGEVVKSMPTSMGKDSTPTGSGVYIIGARFKHIIMDSSTYGVPVNSPNGYRTDVDFATQMSYSGVFVHSAPWSVGAQGHTNTSHGCLNVSPSNAEWFYDHIKRGDVVEVLNTVGPPFSGTEGLGDWNIPWPQWKAGNANA
;
A
#
# COMPACT_ATOMS: atom_id res chain seq x y z
N THR A 1 21.31 11.48 33.69
CA THR A 1 21.38 10.06 33.29
C THR A 1 20.08 9.35 33.61
N VAL A 2 19.67 8.43 32.77
CA VAL A 2 18.56 7.49 33.03
C VAL A 2 19.12 6.09 33.10
N VAL A 3 18.72 5.32 34.12
CA VAL A 3 19.22 3.97 34.36
C VAL A 3 18.02 3.03 34.50
N ASN A 4 18.04 1.87 33.85
CA ASN A 4 17.01 0.86 33.99
C ASN A 4 17.18 0.06 35.30
N GLU A 5 16.20 -0.80 35.61
CA GLU A 5 16.19 -1.64 36.80
C GLU A 5 17.38 -2.62 36.91
N ASN A 6 18.05 -2.92 35.79
CA ASN A 6 19.23 -3.80 35.75
C ASN A 6 20.55 -3.00 35.83
N GLY A 7 20.51 -1.69 36.07
CA GLY A 7 21.68 -0.83 36.17
C GLY A 7 22.26 -0.37 34.83
N ARG A 8 21.65 -0.70 33.69
CA ARG A 8 22.07 -0.21 32.37
C ARG A 8 21.69 1.25 32.20
N THR A 9 22.65 2.08 31.86
CA THR A 9 22.43 3.48 31.49
C THR A 9 21.80 3.56 30.10
N VAL A 10 20.72 4.33 29.98
CA VAL A 10 20.06 4.66 28.73
C VAL A 10 20.86 5.75 28.02
N SER A 11 21.11 5.56 26.73
CA SER A 11 21.76 6.57 25.90
C SER A 11 20.88 7.80 25.73
N GLY A 12 21.48 8.97 25.78
CA GLY A 12 20.76 10.23 25.63
C GLY A 12 21.71 11.40 25.50
N GLN A 13 21.17 12.54 25.10
CA GLN A 13 21.93 13.74 24.82
C GLN A 13 21.30 14.96 25.49
N LEU A 14 22.17 15.88 25.90
CA LEU A 14 21.79 17.19 26.39
C LEU A 14 21.65 18.16 25.21
N SER A 15 20.62 19.00 25.24
CA SER A 15 20.46 20.07 24.25
C SER A 15 21.63 21.07 24.30
N PRO A 16 21.90 21.79 23.21
CA PRO A 16 23.01 22.77 23.19
C PRO A 16 22.92 23.87 24.25
N ASP A 17 21.70 24.22 24.69
CA ASP A 17 21.46 25.19 25.76
C ASP A 17 21.66 24.61 27.17
N GLY A 18 21.87 23.29 27.26
CA GLY A 18 22.05 22.58 28.54
C GLY A 18 20.79 22.45 29.40
N LEU A 19 19.62 22.80 28.88
CA LEU A 19 18.37 22.84 29.66
C LEU A 19 17.48 21.60 29.49
N HIS A 20 17.67 20.85 28.40
CA HIS A 20 16.86 19.68 28.07
C HIS A 20 17.74 18.46 27.82
N TRP A 21 17.31 17.32 28.35
CA TRP A 21 17.93 16.04 28.09
C TRP A 21 16.89 15.09 27.51
N SER A 22 17.25 14.41 26.41
CA SER A 22 16.39 13.42 25.76
C SER A 22 17.12 12.10 25.56
N THR A 23 16.36 11.00 25.58
CA THR A 23 16.90 9.69 25.23
C THR A 23 17.21 9.66 23.72
N SER A 24 18.31 9.01 23.35
CA SER A 24 18.66 8.73 21.95
C SER A 24 18.35 7.27 21.53
N GLU A 25 17.80 6.50 22.46
CA GLU A 25 17.27 5.15 22.23
C GLU A 25 15.88 5.02 22.79
N PRO A 26 15.01 4.16 22.23
CA PRO A 26 13.68 3.89 22.80
C PRO A 26 13.76 3.27 24.20
N LEU A 27 12.83 3.64 25.05
CA LEU A 27 12.64 2.99 26.34
C LEU A 27 11.73 1.76 26.16
N GLY A 28 12.07 0.63 26.78
CA GLY A 28 11.26 -0.59 26.71
C GLY A 28 9.90 -0.42 27.41
N PHE A 29 8.90 -1.14 26.96
CA PHE A 29 7.59 -1.20 27.63
C PHE A 29 7.67 -1.91 28.97
N ASN A 30 6.78 -1.52 29.90
CA ASN A 30 6.64 -2.11 31.25
C ASN A 30 7.98 -2.21 31.99
N ARG A 31 8.77 -1.14 31.93
CA ARG A 31 10.10 -1.05 32.57
C ARG A 31 10.13 0.11 33.56
N ARG A 32 10.85 -0.12 34.64
CA ARG A 32 11.16 0.92 35.62
C ARG A 32 12.52 1.56 35.32
N TYR A 33 12.53 2.88 35.33
CA TYR A 33 13.74 3.68 35.13
C TYR A 33 13.93 4.67 36.26
N THR A 34 15.21 4.96 36.57
CA THR A 34 15.59 5.98 37.53
C THR A 34 16.32 7.10 36.77
N LEU A 35 15.76 8.30 36.82
CA LEU A 35 16.38 9.53 36.31
C LEU A 35 17.19 10.17 37.42
N ASN A 36 18.47 10.45 37.16
CA ASN A 36 19.35 11.23 38.01
C ASN A 36 19.75 12.52 37.24
N ALA A 37 19.31 13.66 37.76
CA ALA A 37 19.60 14.97 37.21
C ALA A 37 20.53 15.73 38.17
N LYS A 38 21.56 16.37 37.62
CA LYS A 38 22.45 17.27 38.33
C LYS A 38 22.53 18.60 37.56
N ALA A 39 22.22 19.69 38.24
CA ALA A 39 22.30 21.02 37.71
C ALA A 39 23.33 21.83 38.52
N ASN A 40 24.11 22.67 37.88
CA ASN A 40 25.05 23.62 38.49
C ASN A 40 24.60 25.04 38.13
N GLY A 41 24.52 25.93 39.08
CA GLY A 41 24.12 27.32 38.89
C GLY A 41 24.79 28.26 39.88
N LEU A 42 24.48 29.55 39.82
CA LEU A 42 25.03 30.57 40.68
C LEU A 42 24.74 30.32 42.19
N GLY A 43 23.72 29.55 42.51
CA GLY A 43 23.37 29.13 43.85
C GLY A 43 23.97 27.79 44.31
N GLY A 44 24.90 27.19 43.53
CA GLY A 44 25.52 25.91 43.83
C GLY A 44 24.98 24.74 42.98
N ALA A 45 25.30 23.51 43.40
CA ALA A 45 24.88 22.29 42.71
C ALA A 45 23.57 21.76 43.36
N ALA A 46 22.62 21.38 42.52
CA ALA A 46 21.40 20.67 42.88
C ALA A 46 21.35 19.29 42.26
N THR A 47 20.93 18.27 43.01
CA THR A 47 20.75 16.92 42.52
C THR A 47 19.31 16.49 42.74
N ARG A 48 18.68 15.86 41.75
CA ARG A 48 17.34 15.27 41.84
C ARG A 48 17.37 13.86 41.31
N GLN A 49 16.64 12.99 41.99
CA GLN A 49 16.39 11.61 41.55
C GLN A 49 14.89 11.39 41.45
N MET A 50 14.45 10.73 40.38
CA MET A 50 13.07 10.38 40.15
C MET A 50 12.98 8.99 39.53
N THR A 51 12.04 8.20 39.97
CA THR A 51 11.74 6.90 39.34
C THR A 51 10.42 7.00 38.61
N PHE A 52 10.37 6.43 37.42
CA PHE A 52 9.15 6.34 36.63
C PHE A 52 9.05 4.95 35.98
N GLN A 53 7.85 4.59 35.56
CA GLN A 53 7.56 3.37 34.82
C GLN A 53 7.03 3.74 33.44
N THR A 54 7.48 3.01 32.41
CA THR A 54 6.95 3.15 31.05
C THR A 54 5.61 2.45 30.93
N SER A 55 4.86 2.78 29.87
CA SER A 55 3.55 2.20 29.57
C SER A 55 3.60 0.67 29.55
N SER A 56 2.50 0.07 30.01
CA SER A 56 2.26 -1.37 29.94
C SER A 56 1.17 -1.61 28.90
N PRO A 57 1.52 -1.94 27.64
CA PRO A 57 0.55 -2.23 26.60
C PRO A 57 -0.37 -3.39 26.97
N ALA A 58 -1.67 -3.26 26.69
CA ALA A 58 -2.59 -4.40 26.72
C ALA A 58 -2.36 -5.30 25.51
N HIS A 59 -2.07 -4.67 24.35
CA HIS A 59 -1.77 -5.32 23.08
C HIS A 59 -0.67 -4.55 22.35
N LEU A 60 0.01 -5.22 21.45
CA LEU A 60 0.98 -4.63 20.52
C LEU A 60 0.52 -4.83 19.09
N THR A 61 0.90 -3.93 18.19
CA THR A 61 0.64 -4.05 16.75
C THR A 61 1.88 -3.68 15.96
N MET A 62 2.13 -4.44 14.88
CA MET A 62 3.26 -4.26 13.98
C MET A 62 2.80 -3.60 12.67
N PRO A 63 3.45 -2.51 12.22
CA PRO A 63 3.19 -1.93 10.91
C PRO A 63 3.93 -2.68 9.79
N TYR A 64 3.30 -2.74 8.62
CA TYR A 64 3.87 -3.25 7.36
C TYR A 64 3.63 -2.24 6.24
N VAL A 65 4.60 -2.08 5.34
CA VAL A 65 4.44 -1.27 4.13
C VAL A 65 4.41 -2.19 2.91
N ASN A 66 3.57 -1.85 1.93
CA ASN A 66 3.34 -2.69 0.74
C ASN A 66 4.45 -2.63 -0.31
N VAL A 67 5.44 -1.75 -0.15
CA VAL A 67 6.57 -1.58 -1.07
C VAL A 67 7.87 -1.89 -0.33
N ALA A 68 8.72 -2.70 -0.93
CA ALA A 68 10.02 -3.05 -0.35
C ALA A 68 11.01 -1.89 -0.45
N ASP A 69 12.01 -1.90 0.44
CA ASP A 69 13.09 -0.93 0.40
C ASP A 69 13.91 -1.06 -0.89
N GLY A 70 14.14 0.07 -1.58
CA GLY A 70 14.83 0.12 -2.87
C GLY A 70 14.00 -0.35 -4.07
N GLU A 71 12.71 -0.69 -3.92
CA GLU A 71 11.87 -1.13 -5.03
C GLU A 71 11.59 0.02 -6.02
N VAL A 72 11.49 -0.31 -7.31
CA VAL A 72 11.00 0.60 -8.35
C VAL A 72 9.59 0.19 -8.73
N VAL A 73 8.62 1.09 -8.54
CA VAL A 73 7.19 0.83 -8.76
C VAL A 73 6.59 1.77 -9.81
N GLY A 74 5.37 1.49 -10.25
CA GLY A 74 4.66 2.30 -11.24
C GLY A 74 4.04 3.57 -10.66
N VAL A 75 3.62 4.46 -11.56
CA VAL A 75 3.08 5.79 -11.24
C VAL A 75 1.75 5.76 -10.44
N GLY A 76 1.03 4.65 -10.47
CA GLY A 76 -0.21 4.47 -9.73
C GLY A 76 -0.04 3.93 -8.30
N GLN A 77 1.19 3.66 -7.84
CA GLN A 77 1.44 3.00 -6.56
C GLN A 77 1.06 3.88 -5.36
N PRO A 78 0.05 3.54 -4.55
CA PRO A 78 -0.17 4.21 -3.27
C PRO A 78 0.78 3.67 -2.20
N VAL A 79 1.13 4.49 -1.22
CA VAL A 79 1.76 4.01 0.01
C VAL A 79 0.68 3.35 0.87
N ALA A 80 0.79 2.05 1.11
CA ALA A 80 -0.12 1.31 1.98
C ALA A 80 0.59 0.88 3.26
N ILE A 81 0.06 1.30 4.39
CA ILE A 81 0.50 0.87 5.71
C ILE A 81 -0.58 -0.05 6.27
N LYS A 82 -0.21 -1.29 6.55
CA LYS A 82 -1.05 -2.32 7.14
C LYS A 82 -0.60 -2.58 8.57
N PHE A 83 -1.57 -2.82 9.44
CA PHE A 83 -1.36 -3.27 10.81
C PHE A 83 -1.92 -4.68 10.96
N ASP A 84 -1.32 -5.50 11.79
CA ASP A 84 -1.82 -6.85 12.11
C ASP A 84 -3.02 -6.84 13.04
N GLU A 85 -3.28 -5.69 13.71
CA GLU A 85 -4.44 -5.47 14.58
C GLU A 85 -5.34 -4.31 14.11
N ASN A 86 -6.56 -4.24 14.63
CA ASN A 86 -7.49 -3.15 14.32
C ASN A 86 -7.07 -1.86 15.03
N ILE A 87 -6.92 -0.79 14.28
CA ILE A 87 -6.56 0.53 14.81
C ILE A 87 -7.84 1.32 15.12
N THR A 88 -8.07 1.60 16.40
CA THR A 88 -9.23 2.38 16.85
C THR A 88 -8.91 3.88 16.98
N ASN A 89 -7.64 4.24 17.21
CA ASN A 89 -7.17 5.62 17.16
C ASN A 89 -6.42 5.91 15.85
N ARG A 90 -7.17 5.99 14.75
CA ARG A 90 -6.63 6.23 13.40
C ARG A 90 -5.86 7.54 13.28
N ALA A 91 -6.33 8.60 13.97
CA ALA A 91 -5.66 9.90 13.95
C ALA A 91 -4.27 9.85 14.60
N ALA A 92 -4.07 9.07 15.67
CA ALA A 92 -2.76 8.84 16.25
C ALA A 92 -1.84 8.05 15.32
N ALA A 93 -2.37 7.06 14.60
CA ALA A 93 -1.63 6.30 13.61
C ALA A 93 -1.17 7.19 12.44
N GLU A 94 -2.06 8.00 11.86
CA GLU A 94 -1.71 8.95 10.78
C GLU A 94 -0.63 9.93 11.23
N LYS A 95 -0.74 10.47 12.45
CA LYS A 95 0.27 11.38 13.01
C LYS A 95 1.65 10.75 13.18
N ALA A 96 1.70 9.44 13.40
CA ALA A 96 2.95 8.67 13.53
C ALA A 96 3.59 8.31 12.18
N ILE A 97 2.89 8.55 11.06
CA ILE A 97 3.34 8.25 9.71
C ILE A 97 3.82 9.54 9.03
N THR A 98 5.03 9.50 8.49
CA THR A 98 5.59 10.59 7.67
C THR A 98 5.91 10.04 6.28
N ILE A 99 5.40 10.70 5.25
CA ILE A 99 5.70 10.38 3.85
C ILE A 99 6.30 11.62 3.21
N THR A 100 7.51 11.47 2.69
CA THR A 100 8.25 12.54 2.02
C THR A 100 8.53 12.14 0.59
N ALA A 101 8.18 12.99 -0.36
CA ALA A 101 8.47 12.79 -1.77
C ALA A 101 9.49 13.81 -2.26
N ASP A 102 10.37 13.39 -3.16
CA ASP A 102 11.31 14.25 -3.88
C ASP A 102 11.15 14.03 -5.40
N PRO A 103 10.64 15.03 -6.16
CA PRO A 103 10.19 16.36 -5.71
C PRO A 103 8.96 16.32 -4.80
N PRO A 104 8.76 17.32 -3.91
CA PRO A 104 7.67 17.36 -2.97
C PRO A 104 6.30 17.36 -3.65
N VAL A 105 5.34 16.62 -3.09
CA VAL A 105 3.96 16.56 -3.56
C VAL A 105 3.01 16.52 -2.37
N GLU A 106 1.85 17.18 -2.51
CA GLU A 106 0.77 17.09 -1.54
C GLU A 106 0.03 15.75 -1.69
N GLY A 107 -0.26 15.08 -0.58
CA GLY A 107 -1.06 13.87 -0.56
C GLY A 107 -1.89 13.78 0.71
N ALA A 108 -2.72 12.75 0.81
CA ALA A 108 -3.62 12.56 1.94
C ALA A 108 -3.80 11.08 2.29
N PHE A 109 -4.18 10.83 3.53
CA PHE A 109 -4.51 9.51 4.05
C PHE A 109 -5.98 9.16 3.83
N TYR A 110 -6.22 7.88 3.58
CA TYR A 110 -7.54 7.28 3.55
C TYR A 110 -7.50 5.83 4.05
N TRP A 111 -8.37 5.46 4.98
CA TRP A 111 -8.46 4.10 5.51
C TRP A 111 -9.35 3.23 4.63
N LEU A 112 -8.80 2.14 4.09
CA LEU A 112 -9.61 1.16 3.37
C LEU A 112 -10.42 0.28 4.33
N ASN A 113 -9.88 0.01 5.50
CA ASN A 113 -10.50 -0.77 6.58
C ASN A 113 -9.82 -0.44 7.92
N ASN A 114 -10.16 -1.17 9.00
CA ASN A 114 -9.63 -0.91 10.33
C ASN A 114 -8.12 -1.24 10.50
N ARG A 115 -7.51 -1.90 9.54
CA ARG A 115 -6.11 -2.36 9.59
C ARG A 115 -5.23 -1.76 8.50
N GLU A 116 -5.80 -1.01 7.56
CA GLU A 116 -5.05 -0.55 6.40
C GLU A 116 -5.37 0.91 6.08
N VAL A 117 -4.34 1.77 6.19
CA VAL A 117 -4.36 3.15 5.74
C VAL A 117 -3.51 3.30 4.49
N ARG A 118 -4.02 4.09 3.55
CA ARG A 118 -3.36 4.42 2.28
C ARG A 118 -3.04 5.90 2.23
N TRP A 119 -1.96 6.23 1.54
CA TRP A 119 -1.61 7.59 1.21
C TRP A 119 -1.28 7.70 -0.28
N ARG A 120 -1.84 8.70 -0.94
CA ARG A 120 -1.53 9.03 -2.34
C ARG A 120 -1.67 10.53 -2.61
N PRO A 121 -1.02 11.06 -3.66
CA PRO A 121 -1.29 12.39 -4.18
C PRO A 121 -2.63 12.44 -4.94
N GLU A 122 -3.00 13.64 -5.41
CA GLU A 122 -4.20 13.84 -6.24
C GLU A 122 -4.09 13.16 -7.60
N HIS A 123 -2.92 13.25 -8.23
CA HIS A 123 -2.62 12.68 -9.55
C HIS A 123 -1.58 11.58 -9.43
N PHE A 124 -1.44 10.75 -10.46
CA PHE A 124 -0.38 9.76 -10.53
C PHE A 124 0.98 10.41 -10.26
N TRP A 125 1.89 9.63 -9.68
CA TRP A 125 3.24 10.08 -9.41
C TRP A 125 3.97 10.46 -10.70
N LYS A 126 4.88 11.40 -10.59
CA LYS A 126 5.81 11.69 -11.69
C LYS A 126 6.92 10.64 -11.72
N PRO A 127 7.33 10.16 -12.91
CA PRO A 127 8.52 9.31 -13.04
C PRO A 127 9.75 9.91 -12.36
N GLY A 128 10.56 9.06 -11.73
CA GLY A 128 11.78 9.45 -11.02
C GLY A 128 11.56 10.01 -9.61
N THR A 129 10.30 10.14 -9.13
CA THR A 129 10.04 10.58 -7.75
C THR A 129 10.58 9.55 -6.76
N GLY A 130 11.42 10.00 -5.82
CA GLY A 130 11.82 9.23 -4.64
C GLY A 130 10.80 9.41 -3.51
N ILE A 131 10.50 8.34 -2.78
CA ILE A 131 9.51 8.36 -1.69
C ILE A 131 10.12 7.71 -0.45
N ASP A 132 10.21 8.48 0.63
CA ASP A 132 10.61 8.02 1.96
C ASP A 132 9.37 7.87 2.82
N VAL A 133 9.21 6.70 3.44
CA VAL A 133 8.14 6.37 4.36
C VAL A 133 8.74 6.07 5.73
N ALA A 134 8.29 6.79 6.75
CA ALA A 134 8.63 6.52 8.14
C ALA A 134 7.35 6.29 8.95
N VAL A 135 7.22 5.12 9.55
CA VAL A 135 6.12 4.73 10.43
C VAL A 135 6.71 4.65 11.84
N ASN A 136 6.53 5.71 12.64
CA ASN A 136 7.13 5.87 13.96
C ASN A 136 6.10 5.51 15.06
N THR A 137 5.64 4.27 15.06
CA THR A 137 4.56 3.79 15.94
C THR A 137 5.05 3.23 17.27
N TYR A 138 6.35 2.95 17.44
CA TYR A 138 6.85 2.45 18.71
C TYR A 138 6.50 3.40 19.87
N GLY A 139 5.82 2.87 20.88
CA GLY A 139 5.42 3.65 22.06
C GLY A 139 4.22 4.58 21.84
N VAL A 140 3.62 4.61 20.65
CA VAL A 140 2.41 5.38 20.35
C VAL A 140 1.20 4.52 20.69
N GLU A 141 0.27 5.06 21.48
CA GLU A 141 -1.02 4.44 21.73
C GLU A 141 -1.95 4.61 20.53
N LEU A 142 -2.35 3.48 19.96
CA LEU A 142 -3.17 3.39 18.75
C LEU A 142 -4.63 3.03 19.04
N GLY A 143 -5.03 3.16 20.34
CA GLY A 143 -6.37 2.95 20.85
C GLY A 143 -6.50 1.67 21.68
N ASP A 144 -7.42 1.70 22.65
CA ASP A 144 -7.78 0.56 23.52
C ASP A 144 -6.58 -0.05 24.28
N GLY A 145 -5.59 0.77 24.66
CA GLY A 145 -4.37 0.30 25.33
C GLY A 145 -3.42 -0.48 24.43
N MET A 146 -3.63 -0.43 23.11
CA MET A 146 -2.73 -1.00 22.12
C MET A 146 -1.64 0.00 21.73
N PHE A 147 -0.41 -0.48 21.61
CA PHE A 147 0.74 0.34 21.23
C PHE A 147 1.46 -0.27 20.03
N GLY A 148 2.10 0.60 19.25
CA GLY A 148 2.99 0.13 18.18
C GLY A 148 4.21 -0.61 18.77
N GLU A 149 4.51 -1.78 18.23
CA GLU A 149 5.60 -2.65 18.69
C GLU A 149 6.95 -2.18 18.19
N ASP A 150 7.01 -1.62 16.97
CA ASP A 150 8.25 -1.16 16.34
C ASP A 150 8.00 0.03 15.42
N ASN A 151 9.09 0.60 14.93
CA ASN A 151 9.13 1.59 13.86
C ASN A 151 9.53 0.91 12.54
N LEU A 152 9.04 1.45 11.43
CA LEU A 152 9.40 0.98 10.10
C LEU A 152 9.84 2.15 9.23
N ARG A 153 10.84 1.91 8.37
CA ARG A 153 11.27 2.84 7.33
C ARG A 153 11.45 2.09 6.03
N THR A 154 11.06 2.71 4.94
CA THR A 154 11.34 2.21 3.59
C THR A 154 11.53 3.39 2.65
N HIS A 155 12.35 3.20 1.62
CA HIS A 155 12.51 4.11 0.51
C HIS A 155 12.21 3.37 -0.79
N PHE A 156 11.52 4.01 -1.73
CA PHE A 156 11.29 3.46 -3.06
C PHE A 156 11.23 4.57 -4.12
N THR A 157 11.31 4.18 -5.39
CA THR A 157 11.34 5.12 -6.51
C THR A 157 10.23 4.81 -7.50
N ILE A 158 9.65 5.85 -8.08
CA ILE A 158 8.69 5.73 -9.18
C ILE A 158 9.45 5.57 -10.49
N GLY A 159 9.17 4.50 -11.22
CA GLY A 159 9.71 4.24 -12.55
C GLY A 159 9.02 5.05 -13.66
N ASP A 160 9.21 4.59 -14.91
CA ASP A 160 8.52 5.17 -16.06
C ASP A 160 7.00 5.15 -15.87
N GLU A 161 6.33 6.14 -16.48
CA GLU A 161 4.88 6.14 -16.58
C GLU A 161 4.42 5.06 -17.53
N ILE A 162 3.82 3.99 -17.01
CA ILE A 162 3.23 2.93 -17.82
C ILE A 162 1.74 2.90 -17.51
N ILE A 163 0.96 3.22 -18.55
CA ILE A 163 -0.52 3.20 -18.51
C ILE A 163 -1.01 2.31 -19.64
N ALA A 164 -1.74 1.26 -19.27
CA ALA A 164 -2.44 0.40 -20.20
C ALA A 164 -3.92 0.78 -20.24
N THR A 165 -4.51 0.95 -21.40
CA THR A 165 -5.93 1.25 -21.58
C THR A 165 -6.62 0.08 -22.27
N ALA A 166 -7.52 -0.60 -21.56
CA ALA A 166 -8.40 -1.64 -22.10
C ALA A 166 -9.75 -1.01 -22.47
N ASP A 167 -10.01 -0.85 -23.75
CA ASP A 167 -11.27 -0.26 -24.24
C ASP A 167 -12.21 -1.35 -24.77
N ASP A 168 -13.35 -1.50 -24.10
CA ASP A 168 -14.35 -2.51 -24.46
C ASP A 168 -15.03 -2.24 -25.81
N THR A 169 -15.06 -0.98 -26.27
CA THR A 169 -15.59 -0.65 -27.60
C THR A 169 -14.73 -1.24 -28.72
N THR A 170 -13.41 -1.19 -28.56
CA THR A 170 -12.46 -1.67 -29.57
C THR A 170 -11.94 -3.08 -29.29
N LYS A 171 -12.12 -3.59 -28.08
CA LYS A 171 -11.53 -4.85 -27.59
C LYS A 171 -10.00 -4.87 -27.69
N ILE A 172 -9.37 -3.71 -27.53
CA ILE A 172 -7.92 -3.53 -27.59
C ILE A 172 -7.41 -3.08 -26.22
N LEU A 173 -6.31 -3.70 -25.78
CA LEU A 173 -5.48 -3.26 -24.69
C LEU A 173 -4.27 -2.52 -25.27
N THR A 174 -4.20 -1.20 -25.06
CA THR A 174 -3.14 -0.33 -25.57
C THR A 174 -2.22 0.09 -24.45
N ILE A 175 -0.93 -0.16 -24.55
CA ILE A 175 0.08 0.17 -23.56
C ILE A 175 0.87 1.39 -24.02
N ARG A 176 0.96 2.39 -23.13
CA ARG A 176 1.78 3.59 -23.31
C ARG A 176 2.89 3.61 -22.28
N VAL A 177 4.07 4.02 -22.72
CA VAL A 177 5.20 4.32 -21.84
C VAL A 177 5.56 5.79 -22.06
N ASN A 178 5.51 6.59 -21.00
CA ASN A 178 5.78 8.04 -21.07
C ASN A 178 4.97 8.75 -22.16
N GLY A 179 3.70 8.35 -22.31
CA GLY A 179 2.76 8.88 -23.30
C GLY A 179 2.79 8.21 -24.68
N GLU A 180 3.87 7.54 -25.06
CA GLU A 180 4.03 6.90 -26.38
C GLU A 180 3.45 5.49 -26.41
N VAL A 181 2.69 5.15 -27.46
CA VAL A 181 2.16 3.81 -27.67
C VAL A 181 3.28 2.84 -28.01
N VAL A 182 3.54 1.87 -27.16
CA VAL A 182 4.58 0.85 -27.36
C VAL A 182 4.00 -0.50 -27.77
N LYS A 183 2.73 -0.77 -27.42
CA LYS A 183 2.08 -2.06 -27.73
C LYS A 183 0.57 -1.89 -27.79
N SER A 184 -0.07 -2.64 -28.72
CA SER A 184 -1.52 -2.82 -28.76
C SER A 184 -1.81 -4.31 -28.91
N MET A 185 -2.76 -4.81 -28.13
CA MET A 185 -3.09 -6.23 -28.02
C MET A 185 -4.60 -6.42 -28.15
N PRO A 186 -5.09 -7.29 -29.05
CA PRO A 186 -6.46 -7.76 -28.97
C PRO A 186 -6.73 -8.41 -27.61
N THR A 187 -7.85 -8.05 -26.99
CA THR A 187 -8.27 -8.62 -25.70
C THR A 187 -9.71 -9.10 -25.74
N SER A 188 -10.06 -10.02 -24.84
CA SER A 188 -11.43 -10.47 -24.57
C SER A 188 -11.66 -10.34 -23.07
N MET A 189 -12.54 -9.42 -22.69
CA MET A 189 -12.83 -9.11 -21.28
C MET A 189 -14.01 -9.93 -20.74
N GLY A 190 -14.51 -9.58 -19.58
CA GLY A 190 -15.66 -10.24 -18.96
C GLY A 190 -16.91 -10.20 -19.80
N LYS A 191 -17.56 -11.36 -20.03
CA LYS A 191 -18.84 -11.47 -20.72
C LYS A 191 -19.96 -10.74 -19.94
N ASP A 192 -21.08 -10.44 -20.57
CA ASP A 192 -22.18 -9.64 -19.97
C ASP A 192 -22.68 -10.17 -18.62
N SER A 193 -22.61 -11.48 -18.37
CA SER A 193 -23.03 -12.07 -17.09
C SER A 193 -21.98 -11.95 -15.98
N THR A 194 -20.72 -11.66 -16.33
CA THR A 194 -19.58 -11.48 -15.42
C THR A 194 -18.64 -10.40 -15.98
N PRO A 195 -19.14 -9.17 -16.14
CA PRO A 195 -18.40 -8.12 -16.85
C PRO A 195 -17.21 -7.64 -16.03
N THR A 196 -16.17 -7.20 -16.73
CA THR A 196 -15.08 -6.45 -16.10
C THR A 196 -15.59 -5.09 -15.65
N GLY A 197 -15.29 -4.66 -14.44
CA GLY A 197 -15.64 -3.33 -13.96
C GLY A 197 -14.86 -2.23 -14.69
N SER A 198 -15.52 -1.12 -15.03
CA SER A 198 -14.83 0.07 -15.56
C SER A 198 -14.15 0.84 -14.45
N GLY A 199 -12.97 1.39 -14.74
CA GLY A 199 -12.23 2.22 -13.78
C GLY A 199 -10.73 2.07 -13.86
N VAL A 200 -10.03 2.58 -12.87
CA VAL A 200 -8.57 2.58 -12.75
C VAL A 200 -8.14 1.45 -11.82
N TYR A 201 -7.32 0.57 -12.33
CA TYR A 201 -6.72 -0.56 -11.64
C TYR A 201 -5.23 -0.31 -11.44
N ILE A 202 -4.70 -0.72 -10.30
CA ILE A 202 -3.26 -0.70 -10.00
C ILE A 202 -2.74 -2.13 -10.13
N ILE A 203 -1.62 -2.31 -10.81
CA ILE A 203 -1.00 -3.64 -10.91
C ILE A 203 -0.46 -4.08 -9.53
N GLY A 204 -0.88 -5.26 -9.13
CA GLY A 204 -0.42 -5.96 -7.93
C GLY A 204 0.69 -6.98 -8.20
N ALA A 205 0.44 -8.23 -7.78
CA ALA A 205 1.36 -9.34 -7.96
C ALA A 205 1.40 -9.85 -9.42
N ARG A 206 2.54 -10.46 -9.79
CA ARG A 206 2.72 -11.11 -11.08
C ARG A 206 3.11 -12.56 -10.89
N PHE A 207 2.52 -13.45 -11.67
CA PHE A 207 2.72 -14.88 -11.57
C PHE A 207 3.08 -15.43 -12.95
N LYS A 208 4.22 -16.11 -13.05
CA LYS A 208 4.59 -16.79 -14.29
C LYS A 208 3.62 -17.93 -14.60
N HIS A 209 3.13 -18.58 -13.55
CA HIS A 209 2.12 -19.63 -13.60
C HIS A 209 1.26 -19.56 -12.33
N ILE A 210 -0.07 -19.70 -12.46
CA ILE A 210 -1.01 -19.75 -11.35
C ILE A 210 -2.24 -20.58 -11.71
N ILE A 211 -2.78 -21.29 -10.73
CA ILE A 211 -4.11 -21.89 -10.83
C ILE A 211 -5.13 -20.84 -10.39
N MET A 212 -5.93 -20.35 -11.32
CA MET A 212 -7.07 -19.49 -11.02
C MET A 212 -8.24 -20.36 -10.57
N ASP A 213 -8.65 -20.20 -9.31
CA ASP A 213 -9.72 -20.94 -8.67
C ASP A 213 -10.76 -19.95 -8.15
N SER A 214 -11.96 -19.98 -8.74
CA SER A 214 -13.05 -19.06 -8.41
C SER A 214 -13.50 -19.15 -6.95
N SER A 215 -13.26 -20.28 -6.27
CA SER A 215 -13.61 -20.44 -4.86
C SER A 215 -12.82 -19.51 -3.95
N THR A 216 -11.61 -19.12 -4.35
CA THR A 216 -10.79 -18.15 -3.61
C THR A 216 -11.37 -16.73 -3.62
N TYR A 217 -12.30 -16.47 -4.53
CA TYR A 217 -13.03 -15.20 -4.68
C TYR A 217 -14.53 -15.33 -4.32
N GLY A 218 -14.91 -16.42 -3.61
CA GLY A 218 -16.26 -16.63 -3.11
C GLY A 218 -17.24 -17.25 -4.11
N VAL A 219 -16.78 -17.67 -5.30
CA VAL A 219 -17.63 -18.34 -6.31
C VAL A 219 -17.30 -19.83 -6.33
N PRO A 220 -18.20 -20.74 -5.87
CA PRO A 220 -17.92 -22.17 -5.86
C PRO A 220 -17.57 -22.69 -7.26
N VAL A 221 -16.52 -23.52 -7.36
CA VAL A 221 -16.02 -24.05 -8.67
C VAL A 221 -17.11 -24.76 -9.46
N ASN A 222 -18.02 -25.46 -8.78
CA ASN A 222 -19.14 -26.22 -9.41
C ASN A 222 -20.38 -25.36 -9.71
N SER A 223 -20.32 -24.04 -9.49
CA SER A 223 -21.42 -23.13 -9.84
C SER A 223 -21.38 -22.73 -11.32
N PRO A 224 -22.49 -22.18 -11.89
CA PRO A 224 -22.51 -21.76 -13.30
C PRO A 224 -21.41 -20.77 -13.72
N ASN A 225 -20.91 -19.98 -12.78
CA ASN A 225 -19.81 -19.03 -12.98
C ASN A 225 -18.51 -19.50 -12.30
N GLY A 226 -18.48 -20.76 -11.82
CA GLY A 226 -17.30 -21.33 -11.20
C GLY A 226 -16.28 -21.79 -12.24
N TYR A 227 -15.00 -21.72 -11.89
CA TYR A 227 -13.91 -22.20 -12.73
C TYR A 227 -12.70 -22.59 -11.88
N ARG A 228 -11.89 -23.47 -12.45
CA ARG A 228 -10.52 -23.74 -12.01
C ARG A 228 -9.69 -23.97 -13.25
N THR A 229 -8.71 -23.09 -13.50
CA THR A 229 -7.97 -23.05 -14.75
C THR A 229 -6.51 -22.71 -14.49
N ASP A 230 -5.61 -23.48 -15.09
CA ASP A 230 -4.18 -23.16 -15.12
C ASP A 230 -3.96 -22.04 -16.14
N VAL A 231 -3.25 -20.99 -15.74
CA VAL A 231 -2.91 -19.87 -16.60
C VAL A 231 -1.44 -19.47 -16.43
N ASP A 232 -0.83 -19.04 -17.54
CA ASP A 232 0.51 -18.52 -17.55
C ASP A 232 0.49 -16.99 -17.65
N PHE A 233 1.58 -16.36 -17.19
CA PHE A 233 1.82 -14.92 -17.30
C PHE A 233 0.65 -14.08 -16.78
N ALA A 234 0.21 -14.38 -15.56
CA ALA A 234 -0.90 -13.68 -14.92
C ALA A 234 -0.42 -12.45 -14.16
N THR A 235 -0.95 -11.28 -14.53
CA THR A 235 -0.67 -9.99 -13.89
C THR A 235 -1.93 -9.51 -13.18
N GLN A 236 -1.87 -9.40 -11.85
CA GLN A 236 -3.01 -9.10 -11.01
C GLN A 236 -3.43 -7.62 -11.13
N MET A 237 -4.73 -7.40 -11.33
CA MET A 237 -5.36 -6.07 -11.37
C MET A 237 -6.30 -5.85 -10.18
N SER A 238 -6.78 -6.90 -9.53
CA SER A 238 -7.66 -6.78 -8.36
C SER A 238 -7.44 -7.93 -7.37
N TYR A 239 -7.74 -7.71 -6.12
CA TYR A 239 -7.79 -8.77 -5.11
C TYR A 239 -9.04 -9.65 -5.27
N SER A 240 -10.05 -9.17 -5.96
CA SER A 240 -11.26 -9.92 -6.32
C SER A 240 -11.09 -10.83 -7.55
N GLY A 241 -9.85 -10.96 -8.08
CA GLY A 241 -9.51 -11.98 -9.07
C GLY A 241 -9.52 -11.54 -10.53
N VAL A 242 -9.40 -10.25 -10.81
CA VAL A 242 -9.20 -9.75 -12.18
C VAL A 242 -7.70 -9.72 -12.50
N PHE A 243 -7.34 -10.30 -13.66
CA PHE A 243 -5.96 -10.38 -14.16
C PHE A 243 -5.90 -10.08 -15.65
N VAL A 244 -4.74 -9.62 -16.13
CA VAL A 244 -4.32 -9.82 -17.51
C VAL A 244 -3.57 -11.14 -17.57
N HIS A 245 -3.96 -12.09 -18.45
CA HIS A 245 -3.31 -13.40 -18.49
C HIS A 245 -3.37 -14.08 -19.85
N SER A 246 -2.53 -15.07 -20.06
CA SER A 246 -2.55 -15.94 -21.22
C SER A 246 -3.86 -16.74 -21.30
N ALA A 247 -4.55 -16.64 -22.45
CA ALA A 247 -5.80 -17.36 -22.70
C ALA A 247 -5.82 -17.93 -24.12
N PRO A 248 -5.04 -19.00 -24.41
CA PRO A 248 -4.96 -19.59 -25.76
C PRO A 248 -6.30 -20.10 -26.28
N TRP A 249 -7.23 -20.48 -25.37
CA TRP A 249 -8.58 -20.97 -25.72
C TRP A 249 -9.52 -19.89 -26.23
N SER A 250 -9.22 -18.61 -26.06
CA SER A 250 -10.06 -17.49 -26.47
C SER A 250 -9.44 -16.58 -27.54
N VAL A 251 -8.32 -16.99 -28.17
CA VAL A 251 -7.62 -16.17 -29.18
C VAL A 251 -8.56 -15.73 -30.31
N GLY A 252 -9.48 -16.60 -30.75
CA GLY A 252 -10.45 -16.24 -31.78
C GLY A 252 -11.51 -15.22 -31.33
N ALA A 253 -11.70 -15.01 -30.05
CA ALA A 253 -12.63 -14.01 -29.49
C ALA A 253 -11.94 -12.69 -29.18
N GLN A 254 -10.62 -12.69 -28.96
CA GLN A 254 -9.83 -11.50 -28.64
C GLN A 254 -9.90 -10.48 -29.77
N GLY A 255 -10.20 -9.25 -29.45
CA GLY A 255 -10.44 -8.16 -30.42
C GLY A 255 -11.89 -8.12 -30.96
N HIS A 256 -12.77 -9.05 -30.56
CA HIS A 256 -14.12 -9.16 -31.11
C HIS A 256 -15.21 -9.34 -30.05
N THR A 257 -15.05 -10.28 -29.12
CA THR A 257 -16.11 -10.69 -28.19
C THR A 257 -15.56 -10.93 -26.79
N ASN A 258 -16.32 -10.53 -25.78
CA ASN A 258 -16.01 -10.78 -24.37
C ASN A 258 -16.46 -12.19 -23.96
N THR A 259 -15.55 -12.98 -23.38
CA THR A 259 -15.79 -14.39 -23.05
C THR A 259 -15.32 -14.78 -21.64
N SER A 260 -14.57 -13.91 -20.95
CA SER A 260 -14.01 -14.22 -19.66
C SER A 260 -15.02 -14.08 -18.50
N HIS A 261 -14.57 -14.39 -17.29
CA HIS A 261 -15.31 -14.15 -16.05
C HIS A 261 -14.91 -12.85 -15.34
N GLY A 262 -14.32 -11.90 -16.09
CA GLY A 262 -13.89 -10.60 -15.58
C GLY A 262 -12.44 -10.27 -15.92
N CYS A 263 -11.58 -11.26 -16.21
CA CYS A 263 -10.19 -11.05 -16.59
C CYS A 263 -10.05 -10.46 -18.01
N LEU A 264 -8.89 -9.91 -18.30
CA LEU A 264 -8.45 -9.48 -19.63
C LEU A 264 -7.67 -10.63 -20.27
N ASN A 265 -8.35 -11.41 -21.11
CA ASN A 265 -7.74 -12.50 -21.86
C ASN A 265 -6.95 -11.96 -23.04
N VAL A 266 -5.68 -12.31 -23.14
CA VAL A 266 -4.82 -11.98 -24.28
C VAL A 266 -4.12 -13.25 -24.80
N SER A 267 -3.50 -13.17 -25.99
CA SER A 267 -2.75 -14.30 -26.53
C SER A 267 -1.54 -14.64 -25.64
N PRO A 268 -1.00 -15.87 -25.68
CA PRO A 268 0.16 -16.26 -24.88
C PRO A 268 1.35 -15.31 -25.03
N SER A 269 1.70 -14.93 -26.25
CA SER A 269 2.81 -14.01 -26.52
C SER A 269 2.53 -12.59 -26.00
N ASN A 270 1.28 -12.13 -26.03
CA ASN A 270 0.89 -10.84 -25.49
C ASN A 270 0.89 -10.85 -23.94
N ALA A 271 0.47 -11.96 -23.32
CA ALA A 271 0.52 -12.12 -21.87
C ALA A 271 1.96 -12.14 -21.34
N GLU A 272 2.85 -12.88 -22.03
CA GLU A 272 4.29 -12.90 -21.71
C GLU A 272 4.89 -11.50 -21.82
N TRP A 273 4.64 -10.82 -22.93
CA TRP A 273 5.10 -9.44 -23.12
C TRP A 273 4.59 -8.51 -22.01
N PHE A 274 3.29 -8.58 -21.68
CA PHE A 274 2.69 -7.76 -20.63
C PHE A 274 3.33 -8.07 -19.25
N TYR A 275 3.49 -9.35 -18.93
CA TYR A 275 4.14 -9.81 -17.70
C TYR A 275 5.58 -9.28 -17.58
N ASP A 276 6.35 -9.26 -18.66
CA ASP A 276 7.75 -8.86 -18.63
C ASP A 276 7.96 -7.34 -18.55
N HIS A 277 7.01 -6.54 -19.07
CA HIS A 277 7.16 -5.09 -19.21
C HIS A 277 6.35 -4.28 -18.20
N ILE A 278 5.35 -4.88 -17.56
CA ILE A 278 4.51 -4.22 -16.56
C ILE A 278 4.97 -4.61 -15.14
N LYS A 279 4.98 -3.65 -14.23
CA LYS A 279 5.41 -3.86 -12.85
C LYS A 279 4.32 -3.45 -11.84
N ARG A 280 4.52 -3.81 -10.59
CA ARG A 280 3.69 -3.34 -9.48
C ARG A 280 3.53 -1.83 -9.52
N GLY A 281 2.31 -1.35 -9.31
CA GLY A 281 2.01 0.07 -9.28
C GLY A 281 1.80 0.72 -10.65
N ASP A 282 2.04 0.00 -11.78
CA ASP A 282 1.60 0.47 -13.09
C ASP A 282 0.07 0.48 -13.16
N VAL A 283 -0.48 1.22 -14.12
CA VAL A 283 -1.90 1.50 -14.21
C VAL A 283 -2.55 0.76 -15.36
N VAL A 284 -3.74 0.20 -15.12
CA VAL A 284 -4.65 -0.26 -16.19
C VAL A 284 -5.96 0.49 -16.07
N GLU A 285 -6.33 1.21 -17.10
CA GLU A 285 -7.64 1.86 -17.24
C GLU A 285 -8.57 0.96 -18.06
N VAL A 286 -9.69 0.58 -17.48
CA VAL A 286 -10.73 -0.20 -18.16
C VAL A 286 -11.89 0.72 -18.50
N LEU A 287 -12.21 0.83 -19.79
CA LEU A 287 -13.19 1.77 -20.32
C LEU A 287 -14.33 1.07 -21.07
N ASN A 288 -15.49 1.72 -21.05
CA ASN A 288 -16.64 1.40 -21.89
C ASN A 288 -17.23 0.00 -21.69
N THR A 289 -16.95 -0.67 -20.56
CA THR A 289 -17.58 -1.97 -20.24
C THR A 289 -19.01 -1.77 -19.73
N VAL A 290 -19.81 -2.82 -19.80
CA VAL A 290 -21.14 -2.87 -19.18
C VAL A 290 -21.08 -3.18 -17.67
N GLY A 291 -19.88 -3.41 -17.14
CA GLY A 291 -19.66 -3.72 -15.73
C GLY A 291 -19.87 -2.53 -14.80
N PRO A 292 -20.08 -2.77 -13.50
CA PRO A 292 -20.15 -1.70 -12.52
C PRO A 292 -18.81 -0.97 -12.40
N PRO A 293 -18.80 0.27 -11.89
CA PRO A 293 -17.54 0.95 -11.57
C PRO A 293 -16.68 0.10 -10.61
N PHE A 294 -15.38 0.03 -10.87
CA PHE A 294 -14.44 -0.67 -10.00
C PHE A 294 -14.33 0.04 -8.64
N SER A 295 -14.44 -0.72 -7.56
CA SER A 295 -14.46 -0.16 -6.21
C SER A 295 -13.13 0.45 -5.81
N GLY A 296 -13.15 1.69 -5.34
CA GLY A 296 -11.98 2.37 -4.81
C GLY A 296 -11.43 1.79 -3.50
N THR A 297 -12.22 1.01 -2.78
CA THR A 297 -11.82 0.35 -1.52
C THR A 297 -11.46 -1.13 -1.68
N GLU A 298 -11.41 -1.62 -2.90
CA GLU A 298 -11.11 -3.02 -3.19
C GLU A 298 -9.66 -3.41 -2.85
N GLY A 299 -8.73 -2.44 -2.89
CA GLY A 299 -7.34 -2.62 -2.50
C GLY A 299 -6.33 -2.39 -3.63
N LEU A 300 -6.76 -2.45 -4.89
CA LEU A 300 -6.01 -2.03 -6.08
C LEU A 300 -6.79 -1.01 -6.91
N GLY A 301 -7.80 -0.38 -6.31
CA GLY A 301 -8.69 0.57 -6.96
C GLY A 301 -8.64 1.99 -6.41
N ASP A 302 -7.65 2.37 -5.64
CA ASP A 302 -7.55 3.61 -4.87
C ASP A 302 -7.89 4.87 -5.68
N TRP A 303 -7.55 4.89 -6.97
CA TRP A 303 -7.77 6.02 -7.88
C TRP A 303 -9.23 6.22 -8.30
N ASN A 304 -10.12 5.27 -7.99
CA ASN A 304 -11.56 5.40 -8.22
C ASN A 304 -12.29 6.16 -7.09
N ILE A 305 -11.61 6.44 -5.97
CA ILE A 305 -12.15 7.36 -4.96
C ILE A 305 -11.81 8.78 -5.41
N PRO A 306 -12.82 9.68 -5.63
CA PRO A 306 -12.57 11.06 -6.02
C PRO A 306 -11.66 11.78 -5.03
N TRP A 307 -10.74 12.62 -5.53
CA TRP A 307 -9.77 13.32 -4.69
C TRP A 307 -10.38 14.11 -3.52
N PRO A 308 -11.47 14.88 -3.68
CA PRO A 308 -12.08 15.58 -2.54
C PRO A 308 -12.51 14.64 -1.41
N GLN A 309 -13.03 13.45 -1.74
CA GLN A 309 -13.38 12.42 -0.76
C GLN A 309 -12.14 11.82 -0.12
N TRP A 310 -11.12 11.48 -0.93
CA TRP A 310 -9.85 10.97 -0.43
C TRP A 310 -9.17 11.95 0.52
N LYS A 311 -9.05 13.22 0.10
CA LYS A 311 -8.42 14.31 0.88
C LYS A 311 -9.14 14.62 2.18
N ALA A 312 -10.47 14.48 2.21
CA ALA A 312 -11.24 14.63 3.45
C ALA A 312 -10.86 13.57 4.51
N GLY A 313 -10.36 12.41 4.07
CA GLY A 313 -10.00 11.31 4.94
C GLY A 313 -11.20 10.68 5.65
N ASN A 314 -10.94 9.67 6.45
CA ASN A 314 -11.96 8.96 7.24
C ASN A 314 -11.41 8.42 8.58
N ALA A 315 -10.39 9.10 9.13
CA ALA A 315 -9.81 8.70 10.41
C ALA A 315 -10.81 8.74 11.58
N ASN A 316 -11.80 9.63 11.48
CA ASN A 316 -12.83 9.82 12.50
C ASN A 316 -14.20 9.21 12.12
N ALA A 317 -14.23 8.35 11.09
CA ALA A 317 -15.46 7.73 10.60
C ALA A 317 -15.81 6.43 11.36
#